data_f0c09e08d61daf6260ae8b3a50e2cd21
#
_entry.id   f0c09e08d61daf6260ae8b3a50e2cd21
#
_cell.length_a   1.000
_cell.length_b   1.000
_cell.length_c   1.000
_cell.angle_alpha   90.00
_cell.angle_beta   90.00
_cell.angle_gamma   90.00
#
_symmetry.space_group_name_H-M   'P 1'
#
loop_
_entity.id
_entity.type
_entity.pdbx_description
1 polymer ?
#
loop_
_entity_poly.entity_id
_entity_poly.type
_entity_poly.pdbx_seq_one_letter_code
_entity_poly.pdbx_strand_id
1 'polypeptide(L)'
;MEMLPFKSPLGRPLKYTPKQLAEEFVKYAQWCETNPLEARVRVDYAKGYSDTTDYKPRRVSIEGFLVFIGGTWDWWSHLDESKRGAEFFKVKASIKEYCETYQKEMASAGLLNANIISRLLGLTDKKETKIEGEQLTIVVKSEEDKAKIEDIGNIGI
;
A
#
# COMPACT_ATOMS: atom_id res chain seq x y z
N MET A 1 -8.90 -22.90 4.65
CA MET A 1 -8.53 -21.44 4.72
C MET A 1 -9.34 -20.80 5.83
N GLU A 2 -8.70 -20.35 6.88
CA GLU A 2 -9.39 -19.61 7.95
C GLU A 2 -9.54 -18.14 7.55
N MET A 3 -10.77 -17.65 7.58
CA MET A 3 -11.06 -16.25 7.26
C MET A 3 -10.62 -15.37 8.43
N LEU A 4 -10.27 -14.10 8.12
CA LEU A 4 -10.02 -13.10 9.15
C LEU A 4 -11.25 -13.03 10.07
N PRO A 5 -11.10 -13.24 11.40
CA PRO A 5 -12.22 -13.20 12.32
C PRO A 5 -12.85 -11.81 12.32
N PHE A 6 -14.10 -11.74 11.93
CA PHE A 6 -14.88 -10.50 11.94
C PHE A 6 -15.59 -10.35 13.28
N LYS A 7 -15.19 -9.32 14.05
CA LYS A 7 -15.92 -8.88 15.22
C LYS A 7 -16.80 -7.71 14.82
N SER A 8 -18.11 -7.85 15.05
CA SER A 8 -19.07 -6.76 14.75
C SER A 8 -18.71 -5.50 15.54
N PRO A 9 -18.63 -4.33 14.89
CA PRO A 9 -18.41 -3.06 15.57
C PRO A 9 -19.68 -2.54 16.27
N LEU A 10 -20.80 -3.25 16.13
CA LEU A 10 -22.05 -2.90 16.80
C LEU A 10 -21.96 -3.19 18.29
N GLY A 11 -22.10 -2.17 19.11
CA GLY A 11 -22.07 -2.29 20.55
C GLY A 11 -21.34 -1.14 21.26
N ARG A 12 -20.93 -1.38 22.50
CA ARG A 12 -20.18 -0.39 23.29
C ARG A 12 -18.81 -0.13 22.67
N PRO A 13 -18.37 1.15 22.55
CA PRO A 13 -17.03 1.47 22.05
C PRO A 13 -15.94 0.67 22.75
N LEU A 14 -14.97 0.17 21.99
CA LEU A 14 -13.84 -0.58 22.51
C LEU A 14 -13.05 0.27 23.52
N LYS A 15 -12.83 -0.27 24.71
CA LYS A 15 -12.01 0.36 25.74
C LYS A 15 -10.72 -0.44 25.89
N TYR A 16 -9.70 -0.06 25.15
CA TYR A 16 -8.36 -0.57 25.34
C TYR A 16 -7.51 0.40 26.14
N THR A 17 -6.60 -0.12 26.96
CA THR A 17 -5.42 0.65 27.37
C THR A 17 -4.38 0.58 26.27
N PRO A 18 -3.40 1.52 26.21
CA PRO A 18 -2.32 1.45 25.22
C PRO A 18 -1.58 0.10 25.23
N LYS A 19 -1.33 -0.44 26.42
CA LYS A 19 -0.69 -1.76 26.59
C LYS A 19 -1.55 -2.89 26.00
N GLN A 20 -2.83 -2.93 26.32
CA GLN A 20 -3.75 -3.93 25.77
C GLN A 20 -3.86 -3.84 24.25
N LEU A 21 -3.84 -2.63 23.69
CA LEU A 21 -3.87 -2.43 22.25
C LEU A 21 -2.62 -3.02 21.57
N ALA A 22 -1.44 -2.82 22.17
CA ALA A 22 -0.20 -3.43 21.69
C ALA A 22 -0.23 -4.96 21.78
N GLU A 23 -0.74 -5.51 22.90
CA GLU A 23 -0.88 -6.96 23.08
C GLU A 23 -1.84 -7.58 22.05
N GLU A 24 -2.97 -6.94 21.77
CA GLU A 24 -3.91 -7.40 20.73
C GLU A 24 -3.29 -7.32 19.33
N PHE A 25 -2.45 -6.33 19.07
CA PHE A 25 -1.74 -6.25 17.79
C PHE A 25 -0.74 -7.41 17.62
N VAL A 26 -0.02 -7.78 18.67
CA VAL A 26 0.89 -8.95 18.63
C VAL A 26 0.10 -10.23 18.33
N LYS A 27 -1.07 -10.42 18.96
CA LYS A 27 -1.94 -11.57 18.66
C LYS A 27 -2.41 -11.60 17.21
N TYR A 28 -2.76 -10.43 16.66
CA TYR A 28 -3.14 -10.30 15.27
C TYR A 28 -1.99 -10.65 14.32
N ALA A 29 -0.78 -10.14 14.58
CA ALA A 29 0.40 -10.44 13.77
C ALA A 29 0.70 -11.95 13.77
N GLN A 30 0.70 -12.59 14.94
CA GLN A 30 0.87 -14.04 15.10
C GLN A 30 -0.24 -14.81 14.36
N TRP A 31 -1.49 -14.32 14.43
CA TRP A 31 -2.58 -14.93 13.69
C TRP A 31 -2.35 -14.86 12.18
N CYS A 32 -1.84 -13.74 11.65
CA CYS A 32 -1.49 -13.63 10.22
C CYS A 32 -0.42 -14.64 9.80
N GLU A 33 0.58 -14.89 10.63
CA GLU A 33 1.65 -15.86 10.36
C GLU A 33 1.13 -17.30 10.35
N THR A 34 0.26 -17.64 11.30
CA THR A 34 -0.26 -19.00 11.46
C THR A 34 -1.41 -19.34 10.51
N ASN A 35 -2.00 -18.33 9.84
CA ASN A 35 -3.14 -18.48 8.95
C ASN A 35 -2.85 -17.91 7.55
N PRO A 36 -1.96 -18.54 6.76
CA PRO A 36 -1.67 -18.09 5.40
C PRO A 36 -2.91 -18.16 4.51
N LEU A 37 -2.87 -17.43 3.40
CA LEU A 37 -3.88 -17.49 2.35
C LEU A 37 -3.62 -18.72 1.48
N GLU A 38 -4.65 -19.52 1.25
CA GLU A 38 -4.60 -20.67 0.35
C GLU A 38 -5.00 -20.22 -1.06
N ALA A 39 -4.12 -20.45 -2.02
CA ALA A 39 -4.39 -20.24 -3.44
C ALA A 39 -4.36 -21.59 -4.17
N ARG A 40 -5.42 -21.91 -4.90
CA ARG A 40 -5.41 -23.07 -5.78
C ARG A 40 -4.62 -22.72 -7.02
N VAL A 41 -3.63 -23.53 -7.33
CA VAL A 41 -2.77 -23.38 -8.50
C VAL A 41 -2.88 -24.62 -9.34
N ARG A 42 -3.18 -24.45 -10.64
CA ARG A 42 -3.12 -25.53 -11.61
C ARG A 42 -1.68 -25.68 -12.09
N VAL A 43 -1.17 -26.89 -12.01
CA VAL A 43 0.13 -27.26 -12.59
C VAL A 43 -0.15 -28.17 -13.78
N ASP A 44 0.21 -27.70 -14.98
CA ASP A 44 0.05 -28.44 -16.21
C ASP A 44 1.28 -29.32 -16.50
N TYR A 45 1.04 -30.56 -16.88
CA TYR A 45 2.07 -31.51 -17.31
C TYR A 45 1.79 -31.96 -18.73
N ALA A 46 2.77 -32.60 -19.36
CA ALA A 46 2.65 -33.13 -20.73
C ALA A 46 1.48 -34.13 -20.92
N LYS A 47 0.99 -34.76 -19.85
CA LYS A 47 -0.09 -35.76 -19.88
C LYS A 47 -1.36 -35.35 -19.13
N GLY A 48 -1.48 -34.08 -18.71
CA GLY A 48 -2.65 -33.61 -17.96
C GLY A 48 -2.32 -32.45 -17.03
N TYR A 49 -3.14 -32.26 -16.03
CA TYR A 49 -2.93 -31.22 -15.00
C TYR A 49 -3.19 -31.82 -13.60
N SER A 50 -2.63 -31.17 -12.61
CA SER A 50 -3.03 -31.36 -11.20
C SER A 50 -3.32 -30.04 -10.55
N ASP A 51 -4.30 -30.00 -9.66
CA ASP A 51 -4.54 -28.86 -8.80
C ASP A 51 -3.73 -29.04 -7.51
N THR A 52 -2.96 -28.02 -7.15
CA THR A 52 -2.22 -27.96 -5.90
C THR A 52 -2.59 -26.72 -5.10
N THR A 53 -2.32 -26.74 -3.81
CA THR A 53 -2.56 -25.58 -2.95
C THR A 53 -1.22 -24.89 -2.68
N ASP A 54 -1.15 -23.60 -3.00
CA ASP A 54 -0.04 -22.74 -2.67
C ASP A 54 -0.42 -21.86 -1.47
N TYR A 55 0.47 -21.68 -0.52
CA TYR A 55 0.26 -20.90 0.69
C TYR A 55 0.96 -19.56 0.57
N LYS A 56 0.18 -18.47 0.59
CA LYS A 56 0.69 -17.11 0.51
C LYS A 56 0.62 -16.44 1.89
N PRO A 57 1.65 -15.70 2.30
CA PRO A 57 1.63 -14.99 3.57
C PRO A 57 0.50 -13.96 3.59
N ARG A 58 -0.15 -13.80 4.75
CA ARG A 58 -1.09 -12.69 4.97
C ARG A 58 -0.35 -11.40 5.17
N ARG A 59 -0.87 -10.34 4.57
CA ARG A 59 -0.38 -8.99 4.82
C ARG A 59 -0.79 -8.53 6.22
N VAL A 60 0.17 -8.17 7.06
CA VAL A 60 -0.11 -7.47 8.32
C VAL A 60 -0.41 -6.01 7.98
N SER A 61 -1.58 -5.51 8.40
CA SER A 61 -2.04 -4.15 8.08
C SER A 61 -2.92 -3.58 9.19
N ILE A 62 -3.01 -2.25 9.27
CA ILE A 62 -3.86 -1.57 10.27
C ILE A 62 -5.32 -1.91 10.02
N GLU A 63 -5.77 -1.94 8.76
CA GLU A 63 -7.14 -2.29 8.40
C GLU A 63 -7.50 -3.70 8.86
N GLY A 64 -6.61 -4.66 8.60
CA GLY A 64 -6.79 -6.04 9.05
C GLY A 64 -6.82 -6.15 10.58
N PHE A 65 -5.97 -5.40 11.27
CA PHE A 65 -5.97 -5.33 12.72
C PHE A 65 -7.30 -4.79 13.28
N LEU A 66 -7.81 -3.71 12.69
CA LEU A 66 -9.09 -3.15 13.11
C LEU A 66 -10.24 -4.15 12.94
N VAL A 67 -10.28 -4.87 11.82
CA VAL A 67 -11.26 -5.95 11.62
C VAL A 67 -11.10 -7.04 12.68
N PHE A 68 -9.86 -7.43 13.00
CA PHE A 68 -9.55 -8.47 13.97
C PHE A 68 -10.07 -8.13 15.38
N ILE A 69 -9.92 -6.88 15.84
CA ILE A 69 -10.38 -6.44 17.15
C ILE A 69 -11.82 -5.94 17.18
N GLY A 70 -12.46 -5.76 16.01
CA GLY A 70 -13.78 -5.15 15.87
C GLY A 70 -13.78 -3.63 16.04
N GLY A 71 -12.64 -2.99 15.73
CA GLY A 71 -12.49 -1.54 15.72
C GLY A 71 -12.94 -0.91 14.41
N THR A 72 -13.11 0.41 14.41
CA THR A 72 -13.39 1.20 13.21
C THR A 72 -12.25 2.17 12.95
N TRP A 73 -12.14 2.64 11.69
CA TRP A 73 -11.14 3.64 11.34
C TRP A 73 -11.34 4.96 12.08
N ASP A 74 -12.59 5.36 12.26
CA ASP A 74 -12.96 6.54 13.04
C ASP A 74 -12.47 6.44 14.51
N TRP A 75 -12.77 5.34 15.18
CA TRP A 75 -12.26 5.07 16.52
C TRP A 75 -10.72 5.11 16.57
N TRP A 76 -10.05 4.53 15.61
CA TRP A 76 -8.59 4.51 15.52
C TRP A 76 -8.01 5.90 15.34
N SER A 77 -8.61 6.74 14.50
CA SER A 77 -8.11 8.10 14.23
C SER A 77 -8.20 9.01 15.46
N HIS A 78 -9.25 8.86 16.28
CA HIS A 78 -9.49 9.68 17.47
C HIS A 78 -8.87 9.15 18.78
N LEU A 79 -8.11 8.07 18.76
CA LEU A 79 -7.45 7.53 19.95
C LEU A 79 -6.50 8.54 20.63
N ASP A 80 -5.87 9.40 19.83
CA ASP A 80 -4.88 10.38 20.30
C ASP A 80 -5.54 11.56 21.03
N GLU A 81 -6.85 11.76 20.87
CA GLU A 81 -7.63 12.81 21.53
C GLU A 81 -8.07 12.41 22.93
N SER A 82 -7.80 11.18 23.34
CA SER A 82 -8.13 10.67 24.67
C SER A 82 -7.24 11.26 25.76
N LYS A 83 -7.64 11.11 27.03
CA LYS A 83 -6.83 11.50 28.21
C LYS A 83 -5.42 10.88 28.23
N ARG A 84 -5.20 9.78 27.52
CA ARG A 84 -3.91 9.09 27.32
C ARG A 84 -3.39 9.22 25.87
N GLY A 85 -3.76 10.29 25.19
CA GLY A 85 -3.45 10.47 23.78
C GLY A 85 -1.98 10.29 23.43
N ALA A 86 -1.07 10.82 24.25
CA ALA A 86 0.37 10.67 24.02
C ALA A 86 0.87 9.22 24.08
N GLU A 87 0.29 8.37 24.94
CA GLU A 87 0.64 6.94 25.02
C GLU A 87 0.06 6.17 23.83
N PHE A 88 -1.18 6.47 23.45
CA PHE A 88 -1.81 5.91 22.25
C PHE A 88 -1.07 6.31 20.99
N PHE A 89 -0.64 7.55 20.89
CA PHE A 89 0.17 8.02 19.75
C PHE A 89 1.43 7.16 19.55
N LYS A 90 2.17 6.87 20.63
CA LYS A 90 3.35 6.02 20.57
C LYS A 90 3.01 4.61 20.08
N VAL A 91 1.97 3.99 20.62
CA VAL A 91 1.54 2.64 20.23
C VAL A 91 1.08 2.63 18.77
N LYS A 92 0.29 3.62 18.33
CA LYS A 92 -0.14 3.76 16.92
C LYS A 92 1.05 3.90 15.99
N ALA A 93 2.03 4.73 16.35
CA ALA A 93 3.25 4.93 15.55
C ALA A 93 4.03 3.61 15.42
N SER A 94 4.23 2.87 16.52
CA SER A 94 4.92 1.59 16.49
C SER A 94 4.17 0.53 15.66
N ILE A 95 2.85 0.46 15.78
CA ILE A 95 2.02 -0.45 14.97
C ILE A 95 2.14 -0.10 13.48
N LYS A 96 2.07 1.18 13.14
CA LYS A 96 2.21 1.64 11.75
C LYS A 96 3.58 1.28 11.19
N GLU A 97 4.64 1.58 11.92
CA GLU A 97 6.02 1.27 11.53
C GLU A 97 6.23 -0.23 11.32
N TYR A 98 5.72 -1.07 12.23
CA TYR A 98 5.75 -2.51 12.08
C TYR A 98 5.06 -2.98 10.80
N CYS A 99 3.82 -2.51 10.55
CA CYS A 99 3.07 -2.88 9.35
C CYS A 99 3.81 -2.48 8.07
N GLU A 100 4.37 -1.27 8.01
CA GLU A 100 5.11 -0.78 6.85
C GLU A 100 6.41 -1.57 6.62
N THR A 101 7.17 -1.84 7.68
CA THR A 101 8.42 -2.61 7.61
C THR A 101 8.14 -4.04 7.16
N TYR A 102 7.19 -4.71 7.80
CA TYR A 102 6.78 -6.06 7.42
C TYR A 102 6.39 -6.15 5.94
N GLN A 103 5.57 -5.20 5.45
CA GLN A 103 5.12 -5.19 4.05
C GLN A 103 6.28 -4.95 3.08
N LYS A 104 7.24 -4.08 3.42
CA LYS A 104 8.44 -3.83 2.61
C LYS A 104 9.34 -5.06 2.54
N GLU A 105 9.59 -5.72 3.67
CA GLU A 105 10.40 -6.93 3.75
C GLU A 105 9.78 -8.07 2.95
N MET A 106 8.48 -8.33 3.14
CA MET A 106 7.76 -9.38 2.41
C MET A 106 7.67 -9.10 0.91
N ALA A 107 7.54 -7.84 0.51
CA ALA A 107 7.59 -7.45 -0.91
C ALA A 107 8.99 -7.63 -1.50
N SER A 108 10.04 -7.28 -0.76
CA SER A 108 11.44 -7.47 -1.18
C SER A 108 11.80 -8.94 -1.32
N ALA A 109 11.24 -9.81 -0.49
CA ALA A 109 11.39 -11.24 -0.57
C ALA A 109 10.53 -11.90 -1.68
N GLY A 110 9.71 -11.13 -2.41
CA GLY A 110 8.80 -11.65 -3.43
C GLY A 110 7.59 -12.40 -2.87
N LEU A 111 7.34 -12.35 -1.57
CA LEU A 111 6.23 -13.01 -0.90
C LEU A 111 4.93 -12.22 -1.00
N LEU A 112 5.02 -10.90 -1.14
CA LEU A 112 3.90 -10.00 -1.45
C LEU A 112 4.16 -9.31 -2.80
N ASN A 113 3.09 -8.88 -3.46
CA ASN A 113 3.21 -8.16 -4.73
C ASN A 113 3.80 -6.77 -4.51
N ALA A 114 5.03 -6.55 -4.96
CA ALA A 114 5.77 -5.31 -4.75
C ALA A 114 5.06 -4.08 -5.34
N ASN A 115 4.41 -4.21 -6.51
CA ASN A 115 3.68 -3.10 -7.14
C ASN A 115 2.45 -2.68 -6.31
N ILE A 116 1.74 -3.64 -5.73
CA ILE A 116 0.59 -3.36 -4.86
C ILE A 116 1.08 -2.68 -3.58
N ILE A 117 2.13 -3.21 -2.95
CA ILE A 117 2.69 -2.65 -1.72
C ILE A 117 3.23 -1.24 -1.95
N SER A 118 3.96 -0.98 -3.03
CA SER A 118 4.46 0.35 -3.38
C SER A 118 3.32 1.38 -3.49
N ARG A 119 2.22 1.02 -4.13
CA ARG A 119 1.03 1.89 -4.26
C ARG A 119 0.36 2.13 -2.91
N LEU A 120 0.21 1.10 -2.08
CA LEU A 120 -0.41 1.22 -0.76
C LEU A 120 0.41 2.08 0.19
N LEU A 121 1.74 2.02 0.10
CA LEU A 121 2.66 2.81 0.92
C LEU A 121 2.96 4.19 0.31
N GLY A 122 2.41 4.51 -0.86
CA GLY A 122 2.68 5.77 -1.56
C GLY A 122 4.12 5.88 -2.08
N LEU A 123 4.84 4.75 -2.24
CA LEU A 123 6.20 4.67 -2.74
C LEU A 123 6.23 4.66 -4.29
N THR A 124 5.35 5.40 -4.93
CA THR A 124 5.41 5.55 -6.39
C THR A 124 6.69 6.28 -6.77
N ASP A 125 7.43 5.73 -7.73
CA ASP A 125 8.50 6.46 -8.41
C ASP A 125 7.91 7.76 -8.93
N LYS A 126 8.21 8.87 -8.28
CA LYS A 126 7.98 10.19 -8.84
C LYS A 126 8.99 10.39 -9.98
N LYS A 127 8.80 9.71 -11.09
CA LYS A 127 9.24 10.20 -12.38
C LYS A 127 8.30 11.37 -12.73
N GLU A 128 8.46 12.48 -12.02
CA GLU A 128 8.14 13.76 -12.60
C GLU A 128 9.11 13.92 -13.78
N THR A 129 8.74 13.41 -14.93
CA THR A 129 9.25 13.95 -16.17
C THR A 129 8.65 15.35 -16.23
N LYS A 130 9.31 16.33 -15.59
CA LYS A 130 9.13 17.70 -16.02
C LYS A 130 9.57 17.71 -17.47
N ILE A 131 8.62 17.58 -18.35
CA ILE A 131 8.74 18.12 -19.69
C ILE A 131 8.64 19.64 -19.44
N GLU A 132 9.75 20.24 -19.03
CA GLU A 132 9.98 21.63 -19.28
C GLU A 132 9.97 21.71 -20.80
N GLY A 133 8.83 22.12 -21.34
CA GLY A 133 8.78 22.53 -22.72
C GLY A 133 9.81 23.62 -22.85
N GLU A 134 11.01 23.28 -23.35
CA GLU A 134 11.90 24.26 -23.92
C GLU A 134 11.06 24.92 -25.02
N GLN A 135 10.54 26.12 -24.72
CA GLN A 135 10.08 27.00 -25.76
C GLN A 135 11.32 27.26 -26.60
N LEU A 136 11.40 26.58 -27.74
CA LEU A 136 12.37 26.91 -28.78
C LEU A 136 12.11 28.35 -29.20
N THR A 137 12.75 29.31 -28.55
CA THR A 137 12.76 30.70 -28.96
C THR A 137 13.71 30.79 -30.14
N ILE A 138 13.17 30.67 -31.36
CA ILE A 138 13.94 30.89 -32.57
C ILE A 138 14.22 32.39 -32.67
N VAL A 139 15.42 32.81 -32.33
CA VAL A 139 15.86 34.19 -32.50
C VAL A 139 16.27 34.40 -33.96
N VAL A 140 15.38 34.96 -34.74
CA VAL A 140 15.64 35.33 -36.14
C VAL A 140 16.50 36.59 -36.17
N LYS A 141 17.73 36.44 -36.62
CA LYS A 141 18.71 37.54 -36.65
C LYS A 141 18.78 38.31 -38.00
N SER A 142 18.14 37.78 -39.05
CA SER A 142 18.15 38.43 -40.35
C SER A 142 16.81 38.29 -41.06
N GLU A 143 16.52 39.18 -42.04
CA GLU A 143 15.32 39.12 -42.89
C GLU A 143 15.32 37.87 -43.79
N GLU A 144 16.50 37.34 -44.17
CA GLU A 144 16.66 36.11 -44.95
C GLU A 144 16.25 34.85 -44.14
N ASP A 145 16.48 34.85 -42.83
CA ASP A 145 16.09 33.75 -41.96
C ASP A 145 14.57 33.71 -41.71
N LYS A 146 13.91 34.89 -41.72
CA LYS A 146 12.42 34.95 -41.65
C LYS A 146 11.77 34.31 -42.85
N ALA A 147 12.26 34.60 -44.08
CA ALA A 147 11.73 34.02 -45.29
C ALA A 147 11.83 32.47 -45.32
N LYS A 148 12.91 31.92 -44.78
CA LYS A 148 13.09 30.45 -44.69
C LYS A 148 12.11 29.79 -43.68
N ILE A 149 11.76 30.49 -42.61
CA ILE A 149 10.83 29.97 -41.60
C ILE A 149 9.39 30.00 -42.12
N GLU A 150 9.02 31.04 -42.86
CA GLU A 150 7.70 31.12 -43.50
C GLU A 150 7.49 30.04 -44.57
N ASP A 151 8.56 29.66 -45.28
CA ASP A 151 8.51 28.58 -46.29
C ASP A 151 8.32 27.19 -45.64
N ILE A 152 8.89 26.97 -44.44
CA ILE A 152 8.69 25.73 -43.65
C ILE A 152 7.27 25.65 -43.09
N GLY A 153 6.69 26.79 -42.71
CA GLY A 153 5.32 26.85 -42.18
C GLY A 153 4.24 26.59 -43.23
N ASN A 154 4.56 26.72 -44.53
CA ASN A 154 3.64 26.47 -45.66
C ASN A 154 3.73 25.07 -46.27
N ILE A 155 4.62 24.20 -45.78
CA ILE A 155 4.61 22.79 -46.15
C ILE A 155 3.51 22.13 -45.31
N GLY A 156 2.31 22.14 -45.88
CA GLY A 156 1.05 21.74 -45.27
C GLY A 156 1.03 20.28 -44.83
N ILE A 157 0.27 20.10 -43.79
CA ILE A 157 -0.31 18.88 -43.23
C ILE A 157 -1.07 18.11 -44.32
#